data_2d920f8a9d836c5b669c3bb03dea172f
#
_entry.id   2d920f8a9d836c5b669c3bb03dea172f
#
_cell.length_a   1.000
_cell.length_b   1.000
_cell.length_c   1.000
_cell.angle_alpha   90.00
_cell.angle_beta   90.00
_cell.angle_gamma   90.00
#
_symmetry.space_group_name_H-M   'P 1'
#
loop_
_entity.id
_entity.type
_entity.pdbx_description
1 polymer ?
#
loop_
_entity_poly.entity_id
_entity_poly.type
_entity_poly.pdbx_seq_one_letter_code
_entity_poly.pdbx_strand_id
1 'polypeptide(L)'
;MITFESVSKHYGSTPAVDSFSLEVPSHSCVALVGSSGCGKTTLLKMVNRMVSPSSGRVLIDDTDVAQHDPISLRRSIGYVMQSGGLLPHLTVEDNINTVPRLLGTPASSDRIHHLMESLELDPTLGRKYPHQLSGGQAQRVGVARALIFDPDILLMDEPFAAVDPIVRHGLQEMVAQLQRDFHKTVILVTHDFSEACFLGDTVAVLSVRAHIEQHAAPREILNHPATPFVEKFIQATRPLKAD
;
A
#
# COMPACT_ATOMS: atom_id res chain seq x y z
N MET A 1 14.67 -3.32 4.74
CA MET A 1 14.00 -4.63 4.78
C MET A 1 12.90 -4.60 5.84
N ILE A 2 11.73 -5.23 5.60
CA ILE A 2 10.67 -5.35 6.60
C ILE A 2 10.45 -6.83 6.89
N THR A 3 10.42 -7.22 8.18
CA THR A 3 10.26 -8.62 8.57
C THR A 3 9.12 -8.75 9.57
N PHE A 4 8.18 -9.66 9.28
CA PHE A 4 7.16 -10.11 10.21
C PHE A 4 7.63 -11.42 10.84
N GLU A 5 7.78 -11.47 12.16
CA GLU A 5 8.19 -12.66 12.90
C GLU A 5 7.03 -13.20 13.75
N SER A 6 6.35 -14.21 13.24
CA SER A 6 5.24 -14.92 13.89
C SER A 6 4.20 -13.99 14.52
N VAL A 7 3.84 -12.92 13.79
CA VAL A 7 2.91 -11.92 14.31
C VAL A 7 1.50 -12.48 14.38
N SER A 8 0.82 -12.22 15.49
CA SER A 8 -0.61 -12.51 15.66
C SER A 8 -1.36 -11.28 16.14
N LYS A 9 -2.64 -11.19 15.80
CA LYS A 9 -3.52 -10.11 16.25
C LYS A 9 -4.89 -10.62 16.60
N HIS A 10 -5.30 -10.30 17.81
CA HIS A 10 -6.66 -10.54 18.30
C HIS A 10 -7.36 -9.22 18.59
N TYR A 11 -8.62 -9.11 18.18
CA TYR A 11 -9.54 -8.06 18.58
C TYR A 11 -10.60 -8.68 19.49
N GLY A 12 -10.43 -8.51 20.80
CA GLY A 12 -11.18 -9.30 21.79
C GLY A 12 -10.88 -10.79 21.63
N SER A 13 -11.92 -11.60 21.43
CA SER A 13 -11.80 -13.05 21.18
C SER A 13 -11.57 -13.43 19.71
N THR A 14 -11.64 -12.46 18.78
CA THR A 14 -11.56 -12.73 17.34
C THR A 14 -10.13 -12.61 16.83
N PRO A 15 -9.51 -13.70 16.33
CA PRO A 15 -8.21 -13.64 15.69
C PRO A 15 -8.33 -13.04 14.29
N ALA A 16 -7.61 -11.94 14.04
CA ALA A 16 -7.54 -11.28 12.74
C ALA A 16 -6.29 -11.70 11.95
N VAL A 17 -5.19 -11.99 12.65
CA VAL A 17 -3.93 -12.51 12.10
C VAL A 17 -3.44 -13.61 13.05
N ASP A 18 -2.93 -14.69 12.50
CA ASP A 18 -2.47 -15.85 13.28
C ASP A 18 -1.09 -16.31 12.77
N SER A 19 -0.06 -16.11 13.62
CA SER A 19 1.33 -16.57 13.40
C SER A 19 1.90 -16.27 12.01
N PHE A 20 1.66 -15.06 11.50
CA PHE A 20 2.14 -14.62 10.18
C PHE A 20 3.63 -14.30 10.20
N SER A 21 4.38 -14.87 9.26
CA SER A 21 5.81 -14.59 9.04
C SER A 21 6.05 -14.30 7.57
N LEU A 22 6.72 -13.20 7.26
CA LEU A 22 7.06 -12.80 5.90
C LEU A 22 8.24 -11.81 5.91
N GLU A 23 9.14 -11.96 4.95
CA GLU A 23 10.19 -10.98 4.68
C GLU A 23 9.85 -10.18 3.43
N VAL A 24 10.00 -8.86 3.52
CA VAL A 24 9.89 -7.91 2.41
C VAL A 24 11.28 -7.35 2.17
N PRO A 25 11.97 -7.77 1.11
CA PRO A 25 13.32 -7.28 0.81
C PRO A 25 13.33 -5.77 0.57
N SER A 26 14.44 -5.12 0.88
CA SER A 26 14.63 -3.70 0.53
C SER A 26 14.50 -3.50 -0.98
N HIS A 27 13.90 -2.38 -1.36
CA HIS A 27 13.74 -1.99 -2.77
C HIS A 27 12.89 -2.96 -3.61
N SER A 28 12.02 -3.73 -2.97
CA SER A 28 11.08 -4.63 -3.64
C SER A 28 9.62 -4.27 -3.34
N CYS A 29 8.72 -4.68 -4.21
CA CYS A 29 7.29 -4.63 -4.00
C CYS A 29 6.76 -6.02 -3.66
N VAL A 30 6.25 -6.19 -2.44
CA VAL A 30 5.54 -7.40 -2.05
C VAL A 30 4.04 -7.09 -2.01
N ALA A 31 3.28 -7.79 -2.84
CA ALA A 31 1.83 -7.66 -2.87
C ALA A 31 1.17 -8.71 -1.96
N LEU A 32 0.35 -8.26 -1.02
CA LEU A 32 -0.49 -9.11 -0.18
C LEU A 32 -1.89 -9.16 -0.79
N VAL A 33 -2.30 -10.30 -1.29
CA VAL A 33 -3.59 -10.47 -1.96
C VAL A 33 -4.45 -11.52 -1.25
N GLY A 34 -5.76 -11.31 -1.23
CA GLY A 34 -6.69 -12.25 -0.58
C GLY A 34 -8.07 -11.62 -0.37
N SER A 35 -9.03 -12.42 0.11
CA SER A 35 -10.40 -11.95 0.35
C SER A 35 -10.47 -10.84 1.39
N SER A 36 -11.56 -10.04 1.34
CA SER A 36 -11.82 -9.01 2.35
C SER A 36 -11.89 -9.62 3.74
N GLY A 37 -11.30 -8.93 4.72
CA GLY A 37 -11.28 -9.38 6.12
C GLY A 37 -10.25 -10.46 6.46
N CYS A 38 -9.40 -10.92 5.53
CA CYS A 38 -8.39 -11.94 5.83
C CYS A 38 -7.19 -11.44 6.67
N GLY A 39 -7.08 -10.12 6.94
CA GLY A 39 -6.02 -9.58 7.82
C GLY A 39 -5.01 -8.65 7.14
N LYS A 40 -5.05 -8.45 5.82
CA LYS A 40 -4.08 -7.63 5.05
C LYS A 40 -3.84 -6.23 5.59
N THR A 41 -4.90 -5.45 5.74
CA THR A 41 -4.84 -4.09 6.30
C THR A 41 -4.31 -4.08 7.75
N THR A 42 -4.59 -5.13 8.52
CA THR A 42 -4.05 -5.28 9.88
C THR A 42 -2.54 -5.45 9.86
N LEU A 43 -2.01 -6.30 8.96
CA LEU A 43 -0.56 -6.47 8.75
C LEU A 43 0.09 -5.13 8.35
N LEU A 44 -0.49 -4.44 7.37
CA LEU A 44 0.02 -3.15 6.92
C LEU A 44 0.09 -2.13 8.07
N LYS A 45 -0.96 -2.06 8.90
CA LYS A 45 -1.02 -1.17 10.08
C LYS A 45 -0.08 -1.55 11.21
N MET A 46 0.45 -2.77 11.23
CA MET A 46 1.49 -3.16 12.18
C MET A 46 2.84 -2.53 11.84
N VAL A 47 3.18 -2.41 10.55
CA VAL A 47 4.46 -1.84 10.11
C VAL A 47 4.61 -0.39 10.59
N ASN A 48 3.55 0.42 10.52
CA ASN A 48 3.57 1.83 10.96
C ASN A 48 3.09 2.03 12.40
N ARG A 49 2.94 0.95 13.18
CA ARG A 49 2.46 0.97 14.59
C ARG A 49 1.10 1.64 14.79
N MET A 50 0.24 1.66 13.77
CA MET A 50 -1.19 2.00 13.98
C MET A 50 -1.92 0.89 14.73
N VAL A 51 -1.45 -0.35 14.58
CA VAL A 51 -1.90 -1.53 15.31
C VAL A 51 -0.68 -2.24 15.87
N SER A 52 -0.68 -2.55 17.16
CA SER A 52 0.34 -3.40 17.77
C SER A 52 -0.06 -4.87 17.65
N PRO A 53 0.87 -5.79 17.33
CA PRO A 53 0.60 -7.22 17.37
C PRO A 53 0.24 -7.65 18.81
N SER A 54 -0.51 -8.75 18.93
CA SER A 54 -0.79 -9.39 20.23
C SER A 54 0.36 -10.30 20.66
N SER A 55 1.08 -10.88 19.69
CA SER A 55 2.33 -11.64 19.85
C SER A 55 3.17 -11.55 18.58
N GLY A 56 4.43 -11.95 18.67
CA GLY A 56 5.41 -11.75 17.59
C GLY A 56 5.85 -10.29 17.49
N ARG A 57 6.61 -9.95 16.45
CA ARG A 57 7.13 -8.60 16.24
C ARG A 57 7.28 -8.28 14.75
N VAL A 58 7.30 -6.98 14.44
CA VAL A 58 7.62 -6.46 13.11
C VAL A 58 8.94 -5.71 13.21
N LEU A 59 9.86 -6.01 12.32
CA LEU A 59 11.17 -5.36 12.23
C LEU A 59 11.24 -4.51 10.97
N ILE A 60 11.93 -3.37 11.06
CA ILE A 60 12.42 -2.58 9.94
C ILE A 60 13.95 -2.49 10.11
N ASP A 61 14.69 -2.98 9.12
CA ASP A 61 16.16 -3.06 9.15
C ASP A 61 16.68 -3.62 10.49
N ASP A 62 16.16 -4.82 10.85
CA ASP A 62 16.47 -5.57 12.07
C ASP A 62 16.06 -4.88 13.39
N THR A 63 15.47 -3.70 13.35
CA THR A 63 15.01 -2.99 14.54
C THR A 63 13.50 -3.18 14.71
N ASP A 64 13.06 -3.63 15.90
CA ASP A 64 11.64 -3.78 16.23
C ASP A 64 10.92 -2.43 16.16
N VAL A 65 9.85 -2.36 15.38
CA VAL A 65 9.03 -1.14 15.25
C VAL A 65 8.50 -0.66 16.62
N ALA A 66 8.36 -1.56 17.60
CA ALA A 66 7.95 -1.21 18.95
C ALA A 66 8.98 -0.33 19.70
N GLN A 67 10.24 -0.33 19.27
CA GLN A 67 11.31 0.48 19.87
C GLN A 67 11.36 1.91 19.30
N HIS A 68 10.77 2.15 18.12
CA HIS A 68 10.73 3.48 17.52
C HIS A 68 9.70 4.37 18.22
N ASP A 69 9.93 5.69 18.23
CA ASP A 69 8.86 6.63 18.52
C ASP A 69 7.76 6.53 17.46
N PRO A 70 6.49 6.29 17.85
CA PRO A 70 5.42 6.02 16.88
C PRO A 70 5.11 7.21 15.97
N ILE A 71 5.38 8.44 16.41
CA ILE A 71 5.14 9.64 15.60
C ILE A 71 6.23 9.75 14.54
N SER A 72 7.49 9.60 14.93
CA SER A 72 8.64 9.64 14.02
C SER A 72 8.56 8.52 12.98
N LEU A 73 8.23 7.29 13.41
CA LEU A 73 8.06 6.15 12.52
C LEU A 73 6.97 6.41 11.45
N ARG A 74 5.79 6.92 11.87
CA ARG A 74 4.69 7.21 10.92
C ARG A 74 5.03 8.33 9.95
N ARG A 75 5.88 9.28 10.35
CA ARG A 75 6.34 10.37 9.49
C ARG A 75 7.45 9.95 8.51
N SER A 76 8.13 8.82 8.75
CA SER A 76 9.14 8.27 7.84
C SER A 76 8.57 7.30 6.80
N ILE A 77 7.32 6.86 6.95
CA ILE A 77 6.66 5.87 6.10
C ILE A 77 5.57 6.55 5.26
N GLY A 78 5.62 6.39 3.95
CA GLY A 78 4.54 6.79 3.05
C GLY A 78 3.34 5.84 3.21
N TYR A 79 2.13 6.39 3.41
CA TYR A 79 0.93 5.58 3.56
C TYR A 79 -0.18 6.06 2.63
N VAL A 80 -0.54 5.20 1.67
CA VAL A 80 -1.66 5.42 0.75
C VAL A 80 -2.86 4.65 1.27
N MET A 81 -3.93 5.36 1.63
CA MET A 81 -5.16 4.79 2.17
C MET A 81 -6.16 4.48 1.04
N GLN A 82 -7.01 3.49 1.24
CA GLN A 82 -8.03 3.02 0.30
C GLN A 82 -8.93 4.13 -0.28
N SER A 83 -9.26 5.15 0.49
CA SER A 83 -10.09 6.29 0.07
C SER A 83 -9.32 7.59 -0.14
N GLY A 84 -7.98 7.52 -0.41
CA GLY A 84 -7.09 8.67 -0.46
C GLY A 84 -6.83 9.30 0.91
N GLY A 85 -7.78 9.23 1.86
CA GLY A 85 -7.65 9.70 3.23
C GLY A 85 -7.29 11.19 3.34
N LEU A 86 -7.77 12.02 2.41
CA LEU A 86 -7.48 13.45 2.39
C LEU A 86 -8.21 14.17 3.52
N LEU A 87 -7.56 15.19 4.08
CA LEU A 87 -8.12 16.06 5.09
C LEU A 87 -9.10 17.05 4.41
N PRO A 88 -10.41 17.00 4.71
CA PRO A 88 -11.43 17.68 3.92
C PRO A 88 -11.36 19.21 4.05
N HIS A 89 -10.75 19.73 5.11
CA HIS A 89 -10.59 21.15 5.40
C HIS A 89 -9.28 21.74 4.85
N LEU A 90 -8.44 20.94 4.24
CA LEU A 90 -7.20 21.36 3.60
C LEU A 90 -7.34 21.34 2.08
N THR A 91 -6.63 22.23 1.41
CA THR A 91 -6.49 22.22 -0.05
C THR A 91 -5.69 21.00 -0.51
N VAL A 92 -5.62 20.74 -1.82
CA VAL A 92 -4.79 19.70 -2.41
C VAL A 92 -3.31 19.90 -2.05
N GLU A 93 -2.77 21.09 -2.26
CA GLU A 93 -1.37 21.43 -1.90
C GLU A 93 -1.12 21.24 -0.40
N ASP A 94 -2.05 21.68 0.45
CA ASP A 94 -1.92 21.52 1.90
C ASP A 94 -1.99 20.06 2.34
N ASN A 95 -2.83 19.25 1.67
CA ASN A 95 -2.89 17.80 1.90
C ASN A 95 -1.55 17.15 1.53
N ILE A 96 -1.00 17.45 0.35
CA ILE A 96 0.30 16.94 -0.08
C ILE A 96 1.39 17.35 0.91
N ASN A 97 1.40 18.62 1.32
CA ASN A 97 2.43 19.20 2.19
C ASN A 97 2.26 18.89 3.69
N THR A 98 1.30 18.03 4.06
CA THR A 98 1.01 17.75 5.48
C THR A 98 2.21 17.18 6.22
N VAL A 99 2.83 16.10 5.69
CA VAL A 99 3.98 15.47 6.36
C VAL A 99 5.23 16.35 6.34
N PRO A 100 5.63 16.97 5.21
CA PRO A 100 6.73 17.95 5.20
C PRO A 100 6.59 19.07 6.23
N ARG A 101 5.38 19.64 6.38
CA ARG A 101 5.12 20.66 7.41
C ARG A 101 5.30 20.13 8.83
N LEU A 102 4.84 18.90 9.10
CA LEU A 102 5.03 18.25 10.42
C LEU A 102 6.49 17.92 10.71
N LEU A 103 7.31 17.77 9.69
CA LEU A 103 8.77 17.57 9.79
C LEU A 103 9.53 18.91 9.90
N GLY A 104 8.86 20.05 9.76
CA GLY A 104 9.49 21.38 9.77
C GLY A 104 10.21 21.74 8.46
N THR A 105 10.03 20.96 7.40
CA THR A 105 10.65 21.13 6.08
C THR A 105 9.58 21.17 4.99
N PRO A 106 8.71 22.18 4.95
CA PRO A 106 7.63 22.23 3.97
C PRO A 106 8.18 22.21 2.55
N ALA A 107 7.56 21.42 1.68
CA ALA A 107 7.91 21.38 0.27
C ALA A 107 7.51 22.69 -0.41
N SER A 108 8.31 23.14 -1.37
CA SER A 108 7.97 24.30 -2.20
C SER A 108 6.80 23.98 -3.13
N SER A 109 6.07 25.01 -3.56
CA SER A 109 4.99 24.85 -4.54
C SER A 109 5.49 24.20 -5.84
N ASP A 110 6.68 24.58 -6.32
CA ASP A 110 7.28 23.99 -7.53
C ASP A 110 7.48 22.48 -7.39
N ARG A 111 7.98 22.01 -6.23
CA ARG A 111 8.14 20.58 -5.97
C ARG A 111 6.79 19.86 -5.91
N ILE A 112 5.79 20.47 -5.30
CA ILE A 112 4.42 19.92 -5.24
C ILE A 112 3.83 19.85 -6.65
N HIS A 113 3.94 20.91 -7.45
CA HIS A 113 3.42 20.97 -8.81
C HIS A 113 4.11 19.94 -9.70
N HIS A 114 5.43 19.83 -9.66
CA HIS A 114 6.17 18.82 -10.40
C HIS A 114 5.73 17.39 -10.03
N LEU A 115 5.52 17.11 -8.75
CA LEU A 115 4.99 15.82 -8.32
C LEU A 115 3.54 15.62 -8.78
N MET A 116 2.70 16.65 -8.73
CA MET A 116 1.34 16.58 -9.27
C MET A 116 1.34 16.25 -10.77
N GLU A 117 2.18 16.92 -11.56
CA GLU A 117 2.34 16.65 -13.00
C GLU A 117 2.80 15.21 -13.26
N SER A 118 3.80 14.72 -12.49
CA SER A 118 4.27 13.34 -12.58
C SER A 118 3.16 12.31 -12.24
N LEU A 119 2.15 12.72 -11.49
CA LEU A 119 0.96 11.95 -11.15
C LEU A 119 -0.25 12.28 -12.06
N GLU A 120 -0.01 12.94 -13.21
CA GLU A 120 -1.05 13.37 -14.16
C GLU A 120 -2.16 14.18 -13.48
N LEU A 121 -1.82 14.99 -12.49
CA LEU A 121 -2.70 15.95 -11.84
C LEU A 121 -2.35 17.36 -12.35
N ASP A 122 -3.36 18.07 -12.86
CA ASP A 122 -3.20 19.48 -13.21
C ASP A 122 -2.83 20.31 -11.97
N PRO A 123 -1.71 21.04 -11.96
CA PRO A 123 -1.30 21.89 -10.84
C PRO A 123 -2.37 22.90 -10.41
N THR A 124 -3.26 23.33 -11.31
CA THR A 124 -4.38 24.23 -10.97
C THR A 124 -5.34 23.63 -9.94
N LEU A 125 -5.35 22.31 -9.77
CA LEU A 125 -6.10 21.63 -8.72
C LEU A 125 -5.54 21.90 -7.31
N GLY A 126 -4.31 22.40 -7.19
CA GLY A 126 -3.62 22.66 -5.93
C GLY A 126 -4.43 23.45 -4.90
N ARG A 127 -5.24 24.42 -5.37
CA ARG A 127 -6.10 25.26 -4.54
C ARG A 127 -7.49 24.69 -4.27
N LYS A 128 -7.85 23.55 -4.89
CA LYS A 128 -9.14 22.90 -4.66
C LYS A 128 -9.15 22.10 -3.36
N TYR A 129 -10.35 21.85 -2.86
CA TYR A 129 -10.59 20.98 -1.70
C TYR A 129 -10.97 19.56 -2.15
N PRO A 130 -10.79 18.53 -1.30
CA PRO A 130 -11.08 17.14 -1.64
C PRO A 130 -12.47 16.88 -2.23
N HIS A 131 -13.50 17.57 -1.74
CA HIS A 131 -14.88 17.44 -2.24
C HIS A 131 -15.09 17.95 -3.67
N GLN A 132 -14.11 18.66 -4.25
CA GLN A 132 -14.12 19.19 -5.62
C GLN A 132 -13.37 18.30 -6.61
N LEU A 133 -12.84 17.15 -6.13
CA LEU A 133 -12.04 16.21 -6.92
C LEU A 133 -12.88 14.99 -7.33
N SER A 134 -12.55 14.39 -8.47
CA SER A 134 -13.01 13.04 -8.77
C SER A 134 -12.32 12.03 -7.84
N GLY A 135 -12.90 10.81 -7.69
CA GLY A 135 -12.30 9.75 -6.87
C GLY A 135 -10.85 9.42 -7.29
N GLY A 136 -10.59 9.35 -8.60
CA GLY A 136 -9.25 9.12 -9.13
C GLY A 136 -8.27 10.27 -8.83
N GLN A 137 -8.73 11.53 -8.93
CA GLN A 137 -7.91 12.69 -8.56
C GLN A 137 -7.59 12.67 -7.06
N ALA A 138 -8.58 12.43 -6.20
CA ALA A 138 -8.36 12.34 -4.76
C ALA A 138 -7.37 11.22 -4.39
N GLN A 139 -7.44 10.07 -5.08
CA GLN A 139 -6.51 8.96 -4.88
C GLN A 139 -5.08 9.35 -5.29
N ARG A 140 -4.89 9.98 -6.46
CA ARG A 140 -3.58 10.48 -6.90
C ARG A 140 -2.99 11.52 -5.94
N VAL A 141 -3.82 12.41 -5.39
CA VAL A 141 -3.40 13.34 -4.32
C VAL A 141 -2.94 12.57 -3.07
N GLY A 142 -3.62 11.49 -2.71
CA GLY A 142 -3.20 10.59 -1.62
C GLY A 142 -1.84 9.95 -1.88
N VAL A 143 -1.56 9.55 -3.11
CA VAL A 143 -0.24 9.04 -3.55
C VAL A 143 0.80 10.16 -3.50
N ALA A 144 0.49 11.37 -4.01
CA ALA A 144 1.39 12.52 -3.93
C ALA A 144 1.79 12.84 -2.48
N ARG A 145 0.82 12.86 -1.56
CA ARG A 145 1.07 13.07 -0.14
C ARG A 145 2.00 12.03 0.47
N ALA A 146 1.88 10.76 0.04
CA ALA A 146 2.72 9.70 0.54
C ALA A 146 4.15 9.75 -0.01
N LEU A 147 4.38 10.40 -1.16
CA LEU A 147 5.67 10.45 -1.86
C LEU A 147 6.44 11.76 -1.67
N ILE A 148 5.78 12.88 -1.33
CA ILE A 148 6.39 14.22 -1.35
C ILE A 148 7.63 14.36 -0.47
N PHE A 149 7.72 13.61 0.61
CA PHE A 149 8.85 13.61 1.55
C PHE A 149 9.89 12.54 1.26
N ASP A 150 9.73 11.81 0.14
CA ASP A 150 10.65 10.79 -0.38
C ASP A 150 10.94 9.63 0.60
N PRO A 151 9.89 8.94 1.11
CA PRO A 151 10.06 7.86 2.07
C PRO A 151 10.75 6.63 1.44
N ASP A 152 11.54 5.87 2.23
CA ASP A 152 12.12 4.59 1.80
C ASP A 152 11.08 3.46 1.78
N ILE A 153 10.05 3.56 2.62
CA ILE A 153 8.98 2.58 2.75
C ILE A 153 7.65 3.20 2.32
N LEU A 154 6.94 2.47 1.46
CA LEU A 154 5.61 2.86 1.00
C LEU A 154 4.61 1.74 1.31
N LEU A 155 3.60 2.04 2.09
CA LEU A 155 2.49 1.14 2.40
C LEU A 155 1.26 1.57 1.61
N MET A 156 0.68 0.66 0.85
CA MET A 156 -0.48 0.92 0.01
C MET A 156 -1.64 0.00 0.38
N ASP A 157 -2.74 0.56 0.87
CA ASP A 157 -3.94 -0.19 1.29
C ASP A 157 -5.04 0.01 0.24
N GLU A 158 -5.22 -0.96 -0.64
CA GLU A 158 -6.18 -0.96 -1.75
C GLU A 158 -6.17 0.36 -2.56
N PRO A 159 -5.01 0.80 -3.06
CA PRO A 159 -4.84 2.14 -3.61
C PRO A 159 -5.65 2.41 -4.87
N PHE A 160 -6.21 1.38 -5.52
CA PHE A 160 -6.93 1.51 -6.79
C PHE A 160 -8.43 1.17 -6.67
N ALA A 161 -8.92 0.77 -5.50
CA ALA A 161 -10.30 0.27 -5.32
C ALA A 161 -11.39 1.29 -5.67
N ALA A 162 -11.14 2.58 -5.44
CA ALA A 162 -12.09 3.67 -5.69
C ALA A 162 -11.85 4.40 -7.03
N VAL A 163 -11.04 3.83 -7.94
CA VAL A 163 -10.64 4.45 -9.19
C VAL A 163 -11.35 3.79 -10.36
N ASP A 164 -11.85 4.62 -11.29
CA ASP A 164 -12.44 4.16 -12.56
C ASP A 164 -11.47 3.24 -13.32
N PRO A 165 -11.94 2.16 -13.97
CA PRO A 165 -11.09 1.18 -14.66
C PRO A 165 -10.13 1.78 -15.69
N ILE A 166 -10.53 2.81 -16.42
CA ILE A 166 -9.67 3.46 -17.43
C ILE A 166 -8.53 4.23 -16.75
N VAL A 167 -8.85 5.00 -15.71
CA VAL A 167 -7.89 5.78 -14.94
C VAL A 167 -7.00 4.88 -14.08
N ARG A 168 -7.53 3.74 -13.64
CA ARG A 168 -6.82 2.76 -12.79
C ARG A 168 -5.55 2.25 -13.46
N HIS A 169 -5.63 1.87 -14.73
CA HIS A 169 -4.46 1.35 -15.46
C HIS A 169 -3.33 2.37 -15.53
N GLY A 170 -3.60 3.62 -15.90
CA GLY A 170 -2.60 4.68 -15.90
C GLY A 170 -1.97 4.93 -14.51
N LEU A 171 -2.80 4.86 -13.44
CA LEU A 171 -2.28 4.99 -12.08
C LEU A 171 -1.40 3.80 -11.66
N GLN A 172 -1.72 2.58 -12.09
CA GLN A 172 -0.91 1.39 -11.85
C GLN A 172 0.44 1.49 -12.59
N GLU A 173 0.44 1.89 -13.86
CA GLU A 173 1.68 2.10 -14.63
C GLU A 173 2.58 3.14 -13.97
N MET A 174 1.99 4.24 -13.52
CA MET A 174 2.69 5.30 -12.82
C MET A 174 3.32 4.80 -11.49
N VAL A 175 2.57 4.07 -10.66
CA VAL A 175 3.09 3.49 -9.41
C VAL A 175 4.22 2.50 -9.71
N ALA A 176 4.08 1.67 -10.75
CA ALA A 176 5.13 0.76 -11.19
C ALA A 176 6.39 1.51 -11.66
N GLN A 177 6.22 2.63 -12.37
CA GLN A 177 7.34 3.48 -12.79
C GLN A 177 8.04 4.12 -11.59
N LEU A 178 7.27 4.72 -10.67
CA LEU A 178 7.80 5.32 -9.45
C LEU A 178 8.59 4.32 -8.59
N GLN A 179 8.09 3.08 -8.47
CA GLN A 179 8.81 2.03 -7.74
C GLN A 179 10.16 1.71 -8.38
N ARG A 180 10.20 1.59 -9.71
CA ARG A 180 11.46 1.33 -10.45
C ARG A 180 12.45 2.49 -10.33
N ASP A 181 11.98 3.72 -10.47
CA ASP A 181 12.85 4.91 -10.52
C ASP A 181 13.41 5.29 -9.13
N PHE A 182 12.62 5.10 -8.08
CA PHE A 182 12.96 5.53 -6.72
C PHE A 182 13.39 4.39 -5.78
N HIS A 183 13.43 3.14 -6.27
CA HIS A 183 13.88 1.97 -5.50
C HIS A 183 13.24 1.88 -4.11
N LYS A 184 11.92 2.09 -4.01
CA LYS A 184 11.20 2.04 -2.73
C LYS A 184 10.91 0.61 -2.28
N THR A 185 10.88 0.40 -0.97
CA THR A 185 10.34 -0.84 -0.38
C THR A 185 8.84 -0.69 -0.25
N VAL A 186 8.07 -1.52 -0.95
CA VAL A 186 6.62 -1.38 -1.06
C VAL A 186 5.90 -2.60 -0.51
N ILE A 187 4.91 -2.39 0.36
CA ILE A 187 3.88 -3.40 0.67
C ILE A 187 2.57 -2.91 0.06
N LEU A 188 2.08 -3.66 -0.93
CA LEU A 188 0.81 -3.40 -1.59
C LEU A 188 -0.24 -4.39 -1.06
N VAL A 189 -1.33 -3.88 -0.52
CA VAL A 189 -2.52 -4.68 -0.19
C VAL A 189 -3.58 -4.46 -1.25
N THR A 190 -4.07 -5.54 -1.83
CA THR A 190 -5.18 -5.53 -2.79
C THR A 190 -6.02 -6.79 -2.69
N HIS A 191 -7.25 -6.76 -3.22
CA HIS A 191 -8.06 -7.95 -3.44
C HIS A 191 -8.03 -8.38 -4.91
N ASP A 192 -7.39 -7.62 -5.79
CA ASP A 192 -7.27 -7.89 -7.21
C ASP A 192 -5.92 -8.57 -7.50
N PHE A 193 -5.99 -9.84 -7.95
CA PHE A 193 -4.80 -10.60 -8.27
C PHE A 193 -4.03 -10.04 -9.48
N SER A 194 -4.73 -9.42 -10.44
CA SER A 194 -4.10 -8.80 -11.61
C SER A 194 -3.26 -7.59 -11.20
N GLU A 195 -3.76 -6.77 -10.27
CA GLU A 195 -2.98 -5.67 -9.68
C GLU A 195 -1.74 -6.18 -8.95
N ALA A 196 -1.91 -7.23 -8.12
CA ALA A 196 -0.80 -7.83 -7.40
C ALA A 196 0.28 -8.38 -8.35
N CYS A 197 -0.12 -9.01 -9.46
CA CYS A 197 0.81 -9.52 -10.47
C CYS A 197 1.48 -8.41 -11.29
N PHE A 198 0.79 -7.30 -11.51
CA PHE A 198 1.33 -6.18 -12.29
C PHE A 198 2.38 -5.38 -11.53
N LEU A 199 2.18 -5.19 -10.23
CA LEU A 199 3.01 -4.32 -9.39
C LEU A 199 4.01 -5.08 -8.51
N GLY A 200 3.67 -6.31 -8.08
CA GLY A 200 4.48 -7.05 -7.13
C GLY A 200 5.65 -7.78 -7.79
N ASP A 201 6.85 -7.63 -7.23
CA ASP A 201 7.98 -8.52 -7.52
C ASP A 201 7.68 -9.93 -7.01
N THR A 202 7.03 -10.00 -5.84
CA THR A 202 6.44 -11.24 -5.32
C THR A 202 5.02 -10.99 -4.81
N VAL A 203 4.22 -12.04 -4.79
CA VAL A 203 2.83 -12.01 -4.34
C VAL A 203 2.64 -13.05 -3.24
N ALA A 204 2.10 -12.63 -2.10
CA ALA A 204 1.64 -13.51 -1.04
C ALA A 204 0.11 -13.63 -1.11
N VAL A 205 -0.37 -14.80 -1.48
CA VAL A 205 -1.81 -15.12 -1.51
C VAL A 205 -2.24 -15.55 -0.11
N LEU A 206 -3.14 -14.78 0.49
CA LEU A 206 -3.57 -14.94 1.88
C LEU A 206 -5.00 -15.48 1.96
N SER A 207 -5.19 -16.50 2.78
CA SER A 207 -6.49 -16.96 3.23
C SER A 207 -6.86 -16.39 4.62
N VAL A 208 -7.85 -16.96 5.28
CA VAL A 208 -8.37 -16.47 6.57
C VAL A 208 -7.25 -16.32 7.61
N ARG A 209 -7.31 -15.26 8.42
CA ARG A 209 -6.34 -14.90 9.48
C ARG A 209 -4.91 -14.68 8.96
N ALA A 210 -4.80 -14.19 7.73
CA ALA A 210 -3.54 -13.94 7.04
C ALA A 210 -2.66 -15.18 6.84
N HIS A 211 -3.25 -16.39 6.78
CA HIS A 211 -2.49 -17.58 6.46
C HIS A 211 -1.96 -17.51 5.02
N ILE A 212 -0.65 -17.68 4.85
CA ILE A 212 0.00 -17.66 3.52
C ILE A 212 -0.26 -19.01 2.84
N GLU A 213 -1.07 -19.00 1.78
CA GLU A 213 -1.32 -20.16 0.93
C GLU A 213 -0.19 -20.39 -0.08
N GLN A 214 0.36 -19.29 -0.60
CA GLN A 214 1.52 -19.29 -1.48
C GLN A 214 2.19 -17.92 -1.47
N HIS A 215 3.53 -17.90 -1.48
CA HIS A 215 4.34 -16.70 -1.69
C HIS A 215 5.40 -16.99 -2.74
N ALA A 216 5.31 -16.33 -3.89
CA ALA A 216 6.22 -16.53 -5.01
C ALA A 216 6.15 -15.37 -6.01
N ALA A 217 6.99 -15.40 -7.04
CA ALA A 217 6.85 -14.50 -8.18
C ALA A 217 5.50 -14.71 -8.90
N PRO A 218 4.89 -13.66 -9.49
CA PRO A 218 3.59 -13.74 -10.16
C PRO A 218 3.48 -14.89 -11.18
N ARG A 219 4.50 -15.09 -12.00
CA ARG A 219 4.53 -16.15 -13.03
C ARG A 219 4.49 -17.55 -12.42
N GLU A 220 5.15 -17.74 -11.29
CA GLU A 220 5.17 -19.02 -10.60
C GLU A 220 3.78 -19.35 -10.03
N ILE A 221 3.12 -18.39 -9.40
CA ILE A 221 1.76 -18.59 -8.87
C ILE A 221 0.77 -18.91 -10.00
N LEU A 222 0.89 -18.21 -11.14
CA LEU A 222 0.01 -18.43 -12.30
C LEU A 222 0.18 -19.80 -12.95
N ASN A 223 1.42 -20.32 -13.00
CA ASN A 223 1.74 -21.58 -13.66
C ASN A 223 1.67 -22.78 -12.72
N HIS A 224 1.93 -22.56 -11.43
CA HIS A 224 2.04 -23.61 -10.41
C HIS A 224 1.32 -23.19 -9.12
N PRO A 225 -0.02 -23.10 -9.13
CA PRO A 225 -0.76 -22.81 -7.90
C PRO A 225 -0.54 -23.91 -6.86
N ALA A 226 -0.08 -23.53 -5.66
CA ALA A 226 0.34 -24.48 -4.63
C ALA A 226 -0.84 -25.19 -3.95
N THR A 227 -2.01 -24.56 -3.91
CA THR A 227 -3.20 -25.11 -3.24
C THR A 227 -4.45 -24.90 -4.09
N PRO A 228 -5.52 -25.73 -3.89
CA PRO A 228 -6.82 -25.50 -4.53
C PRO A 228 -7.42 -24.12 -4.22
N PHE A 229 -7.06 -23.53 -3.08
CA PHE A 229 -7.47 -22.16 -2.73
C PHE A 229 -6.86 -21.16 -3.70
N VAL A 230 -5.56 -21.24 -3.95
CA VAL A 230 -4.84 -20.35 -4.88
C VAL A 230 -5.39 -20.49 -6.29
N GLU A 231 -5.59 -21.72 -6.76
CA GLU A 231 -6.18 -21.97 -8.09
C GLU A 231 -7.56 -21.35 -8.24
N LYS A 232 -8.45 -21.56 -7.27
CA LYS A 232 -9.78 -20.97 -7.25
C LYS A 232 -9.73 -19.44 -7.17
N PHE A 233 -8.80 -18.90 -6.40
CA PHE A 233 -8.61 -17.44 -6.27
C PHE A 233 -8.20 -16.81 -7.59
N ILE A 234 -7.24 -17.40 -8.31
CA ILE A 234 -6.82 -16.97 -9.64
C ILE A 234 -7.98 -17.04 -10.64
N GLN A 235 -8.75 -18.12 -10.64
CA GLN A 235 -9.89 -18.29 -11.56
C GLN A 235 -10.98 -17.24 -11.31
N ALA A 236 -11.25 -16.90 -10.05
CA ALA A 236 -12.27 -15.92 -9.69
C ALA A 236 -11.91 -14.47 -10.08
N THR A 237 -10.60 -14.18 -10.22
CA THR A 237 -10.11 -12.84 -10.56
C THR A 237 -9.75 -12.66 -12.04
N ARG A 238 -9.76 -13.75 -12.83
CA ARG A 238 -9.61 -13.64 -14.29
C ARG A 238 -10.87 -13.04 -14.89
N PRO A 239 -10.74 -12.03 -15.79
CA PRO A 239 -11.91 -11.59 -16.56
C PRO A 239 -12.52 -12.79 -17.29
N LEU A 240 -13.85 -12.90 -17.24
CA LEU A 240 -14.60 -13.90 -18.02
C LEU A 240 -14.13 -13.81 -19.48
N LYS A 241 -13.63 -14.92 -20.03
CA LYS A 241 -13.42 -14.98 -21.47
C LYS A 241 -14.76 -14.70 -22.12
N ALA A 242 -14.85 -13.61 -22.88
CA ALA A 242 -15.95 -13.45 -23.82
C ALA A 242 -15.81 -14.59 -24.84
N ASP A 243 -16.75 -15.52 -24.85
CA ASP A 243 -16.92 -16.53 -25.89
C ASP A 243 -17.27 -15.86 -27.22
#